data_6b88c18fe5e351010b9ca5b960a3625f
#
_entry.id   6b88c18fe5e351010b9ca5b960a3625f
#
_cell.length_a   1.000
_cell.length_b   1.000
_cell.length_c   1.000
_cell.angle_alpha   90.00
_cell.angle_beta   90.00
_cell.angle_gamma   90.00
#
_symmetry.space_group_name_H-M   'P 1'
#
loop_
_entity.id
_entity.type
_entity.pdbx_description
1 polymer ?
#
loop_
_entity_poly.entity_id
_entity_poly.type
_entity_poly.pdbx_seq_one_letter_code
_entity_poly.pdbx_strand_id
1 'polypeptide(L)'
;LSADRVLLQLLRLRVAQLNPCSYCLILHAEVAARIGIRSEQTAHLASWRESAMYSPGQRVALAYCEGLTLFRHEEIPALHKELRLHFTEREVAEIAAVVINMNVWTRLKLAQGATPSLASSGTPTQHRSLVSDADRSRGPQ
;
A
#
# COMPACT_ATOMS: atom_id res chain seq x y z
N LEU A 1 -1.55 -15.02 -12.17
CA LEU A 1 -2.40 -13.95 -12.68
C LEU A 1 -1.93 -13.56 -14.08
N SER A 2 -2.86 -13.25 -14.98
CA SER A 2 -2.58 -12.80 -16.35
C SER A 2 -2.52 -11.29 -16.47
N ALA A 3 -3.21 -10.57 -15.60
CA ALA A 3 -3.13 -9.12 -15.55
C ALA A 3 -1.75 -8.63 -15.11
N ASP A 4 -1.35 -7.45 -15.62
CA ASP A 4 -0.05 -6.85 -15.35
C ASP A 4 0.23 -6.68 -13.85
N ARG A 5 1.38 -7.16 -13.43
CA ARG A 5 1.81 -7.13 -12.02
C ARG A 5 1.93 -5.71 -11.46
N VAL A 6 2.39 -4.76 -12.28
CA VAL A 6 2.50 -3.35 -11.88
C VAL A 6 1.11 -2.77 -11.63
N LEU A 7 0.17 -2.99 -12.58
CA LEU A 7 -1.21 -2.57 -12.42
C LEU A 7 -1.83 -3.12 -11.14
N LEU A 8 -1.75 -4.42 -10.91
CA LEU A 8 -2.34 -5.04 -9.73
C LEU A 8 -1.75 -4.49 -8.42
N GLN A 9 -0.48 -4.13 -8.41
CA GLN A 9 0.15 -3.51 -7.23
C GLN A 9 -0.31 -2.07 -7.03
N LEU A 10 -0.49 -1.29 -8.09
CA LEU A 10 -1.06 0.06 -8.02
C LEU A 10 -2.49 0.04 -7.47
N LEU A 11 -3.30 -0.94 -7.87
CA LEU A 11 -4.66 -1.11 -7.34
C LEU A 11 -4.66 -1.42 -5.84
N ARG A 12 -3.74 -2.29 -5.35
CA ARG A 12 -3.60 -2.56 -3.92
C ARG A 12 -3.24 -1.30 -3.12
N LEU A 13 -2.28 -0.53 -3.62
CA LEU A 13 -1.92 0.76 -3.02
C LEU A 13 -3.11 1.72 -3.01
N ARG A 14 -3.86 1.79 -4.11
CA ARG A 14 -5.02 2.69 -4.19
C ARG A 14 -6.10 2.32 -3.17
N VAL A 15 -6.43 1.05 -3.03
CA VAL A 15 -7.36 0.59 -1.99
C VAL A 15 -6.86 0.96 -0.59
N ALA A 16 -5.56 0.79 -0.32
CA ALA A 16 -4.96 1.16 0.96
C ALA A 16 -5.05 2.67 1.26
N GLN A 17 -4.94 3.53 0.23
CA GLN A 17 -5.14 4.98 0.34
C GLN A 17 -6.60 5.32 0.65
N LEU A 18 -7.54 4.69 -0.04
CA LEU A 18 -8.97 4.95 0.08
C LEU A 18 -9.54 4.49 1.43
N ASN A 19 -9.05 3.38 1.96
CA ASN A 19 -9.43 2.84 3.26
C ASN A 19 -8.52 3.34 4.41
N PRO A 20 -7.78 4.40 4.30
CA PRO A 20 -6.62 4.93 5.05
C PRO A 20 -5.95 3.90 5.99
N CYS A 21 -5.48 2.79 5.43
CA CYS A 21 -4.80 1.73 6.18
C CYS A 21 -3.27 1.94 6.15
N SER A 22 -2.70 2.56 7.19
CA SER A 22 -1.27 2.85 7.26
C SER A 22 -0.39 1.60 7.16
N TYR A 23 -0.78 0.50 7.82
CA TYR A 23 -0.09 -0.78 7.72
C TYR A 23 -0.01 -1.27 6.27
N CYS A 24 -1.15 -1.23 5.58
CA CYS A 24 -1.25 -1.69 4.19
C CYS A 24 -0.49 -0.76 3.24
N LEU A 25 -0.50 0.56 3.48
CA LEU A 25 0.25 1.53 2.69
C LEU A 25 1.75 1.25 2.73
N ILE A 26 2.33 1.05 3.91
CA ILE A 26 3.76 0.76 4.07
C ILE A 26 4.11 -0.57 3.38
N LEU A 27 3.36 -1.64 3.68
CA LEU A 27 3.60 -2.96 3.10
C LEU A 27 3.58 -2.92 1.56
N HIS A 28 2.54 -2.32 0.99
CA HIS A 28 2.39 -2.30 -0.47
C HIS A 28 3.29 -1.27 -1.16
N ALA A 29 3.74 -0.22 -0.49
CA ALA A 29 4.78 0.68 -1.01
C ALA A 29 6.13 -0.04 -1.12
N GLU A 30 6.49 -0.84 -0.12
CA GLU A 30 7.70 -1.68 -0.18
C GLU A 30 7.65 -2.71 -1.30
N VAL A 31 6.49 -3.36 -1.49
CA VAL A 31 6.31 -4.31 -2.60
C VAL A 31 6.40 -3.59 -3.94
N ALA A 32 5.81 -2.41 -4.08
CA ALA A 32 5.89 -1.60 -5.30
C ALA A 32 7.34 -1.27 -5.65
N ALA A 33 8.14 -0.84 -4.69
CA ALA A 33 9.56 -0.56 -4.89
C ALA A 33 10.34 -1.81 -5.33
N ARG A 34 10.09 -2.97 -4.69
CA ARG A 34 10.75 -4.24 -5.03
C ARG A 34 10.45 -4.73 -6.45
N ILE A 35 9.27 -4.42 -6.98
CA ILE A 35 8.91 -4.81 -8.36
C ILE A 35 9.24 -3.73 -9.38
N GLY A 36 9.93 -2.66 -8.98
CA GLY A 36 10.44 -1.63 -9.86
C GLY A 36 9.43 -0.54 -10.24
N ILE A 37 8.35 -0.34 -9.47
CA ILE A 37 7.48 0.82 -9.66
C ILE A 37 8.23 2.06 -9.16
N ARG A 38 8.30 3.08 -10.02
CA ARG A 38 9.00 4.33 -9.67
C ARG A 38 8.29 5.06 -8.54
N SER A 39 9.07 5.67 -7.67
CA SER A 39 8.55 6.45 -6.53
C SER A 39 7.62 7.58 -6.94
N GLU A 40 7.88 8.23 -8.07
CA GLU A 40 7.03 9.28 -8.63
C GLU A 40 5.65 8.74 -9.02
N GLN A 41 5.59 7.54 -9.62
CA GLN A 41 4.32 6.90 -9.97
C GLN A 41 3.51 6.53 -8.72
N THR A 42 4.17 6.05 -7.68
CA THR A 42 3.51 5.79 -6.40
C THR A 42 3.02 7.08 -5.73
N ALA A 43 3.84 8.14 -5.77
CA ALA A 43 3.48 9.45 -5.20
C ALA A 43 2.28 10.09 -5.90
N HIS A 44 2.18 9.96 -7.24
CA HIS A 44 1.07 10.50 -8.03
C HIS A 44 -0.23 9.70 -7.90
N LEU A 45 -0.21 8.53 -7.27
CA LEU A 45 -1.36 7.62 -7.27
C LEU A 45 -2.62 8.23 -6.63
N ALA A 46 -2.47 9.09 -5.62
CA ALA A 46 -3.60 9.78 -5.01
C ALA A 46 -4.26 10.81 -5.95
N SER A 47 -3.49 11.35 -6.89
CA SER A 47 -3.91 12.33 -7.90
C SER A 47 -3.79 11.80 -9.34
N TRP A 48 -4.00 10.51 -9.52
CA TRP A 48 -3.76 9.81 -10.79
C TRP A 48 -4.50 10.45 -11.97
N ARG A 49 -5.65 11.07 -11.75
CA ARG A 49 -6.45 11.71 -12.81
C ARG A 49 -5.71 12.85 -13.49
N GLU A 50 -4.88 13.57 -12.76
CA GLU A 50 -4.07 14.70 -13.27
C GLU A 50 -2.66 14.28 -13.69
N SER A 51 -2.29 13.03 -13.45
CA SER A 51 -0.95 12.52 -13.77
C SER A 51 -0.90 11.96 -15.19
N ALA A 52 0.17 12.26 -15.92
CA ALA A 52 0.49 11.66 -17.21
C ALA A 52 1.17 10.28 -17.10
N MET A 53 1.39 9.78 -15.89
CA MET A 53 2.17 8.54 -15.65
C MET A 53 1.37 7.26 -15.81
N TYR A 54 0.06 7.33 -16.03
CA TYR A 54 -0.82 6.18 -16.11
C TYR A 54 -1.39 6.01 -17.51
N SER A 55 -1.28 4.79 -18.05
CA SER A 55 -1.86 4.42 -19.34
C SER A 55 -3.40 4.49 -19.31
N PRO A 56 -4.07 4.59 -20.47
CA PRO A 56 -5.53 4.58 -20.53
C PRO A 56 -6.15 3.40 -19.78
N GLY A 57 -5.63 2.18 -19.95
CA GLY A 57 -6.10 0.99 -19.23
C GLY A 57 -5.92 1.10 -17.71
N GLN A 58 -4.75 1.60 -17.25
CA GLN A 58 -4.52 1.83 -15.82
C GLN A 58 -5.49 2.86 -15.23
N ARG A 59 -5.79 3.92 -15.97
CA ARG A 59 -6.73 4.95 -15.53
C ARG A 59 -8.15 4.39 -15.35
N VAL A 60 -8.63 3.58 -16.28
CA VAL A 60 -9.93 2.92 -16.16
C VAL A 60 -9.95 1.93 -14.99
N ALA A 61 -8.90 1.15 -14.83
CA ALA A 61 -8.79 0.22 -13.70
C ALA A 61 -8.74 0.93 -12.34
N LEU A 62 -8.08 2.08 -12.25
CA LEU A 62 -8.07 2.92 -11.04
C LEU A 62 -9.46 3.51 -10.75
N ALA A 63 -10.18 3.99 -11.76
CA ALA A 63 -11.56 4.46 -11.61
C ALA A 63 -12.49 3.33 -11.13
N TYR A 64 -12.36 2.14 -11.70
CA TYR A 64 -13.11 0.96 -11.28
C TYR A 64 -12.79 0.55 -9.84
N CYS A 65 -11.51 0.58 -9.45
CA CYS A 65 -11.06 0.35 -8.10
C CYS A 65 -11.72 1.32 -7.10
N GLU A 66 -11.79 2.60 -7.43
CA GLU A 66 -12.45 3.62 -6.60
C GLU A 66 -13.96 3.38 -6.52
N GLY A 67 -14.62 3.07 -7.65
CA GLY A 67 -16.04 2.75 -7.69
C GLY A 67 -16.41 1.58 -6.77
N LEU A 68 -15.64 0.49 -6.83
CA LEU A 68 -15.84 -0.68 -5.95
C LEU A 68 -15.55 -0.36 -4.48
N THR A 69 -14.48 0.35 -4.20
CA THR A 69 -14.04 0.63 -2.82
C THR A 69 -14.95 1.64 -2.12
N LEU A 70 -15.45 2.64 -2.84
CA LEU A 70 -16.30 3.72 -2.32
C LEU A 70 -17.80 3.47 -2.53
N PHE A 71 -18.19 2.27 -2.97
CA PHE A 71 -19.58 1.87 -3.20
C PHE A 71 -20.36 2.77 -4.16
N ARG A 72 -19.70 3.24 -5.23
CA ARG A 72 -20.34 4.00 -6.31
C ARG A 72 -20.95 3.04 -7.32
N HIS A 73 -22.00 2.35 -6.90
CA HIS A 73 -22.59 1.25 -7.67
C HIS A 73 -23.11 1.65 -9.03
N GLU A 74 -23.59 2.88 -9.17
CA GLU A 74 -24.10 3.45 -10.42
C GLU A 74 -23.02 3.62 -11.49
N GLU A 75 -21.75 3.78 -11.10
CA GLU A 75 -20.63 3.94 -12.03
C GLU A 75 -20.11 2.58 -12.56
N ILE A 76 -20.30 1.50 -11.80
CA ILE A 76 -19.69 0.19 -12.07
C ILE A 76 -20.05 -0.39 -13.44
N PRO A 77 -21.33 -0.37 -13.91
CA PRO A 77 -21.65 -0.95 -15.21
C PRO A 77 -20.92 -0.28 -16.37
N ALA A 78 -20.80 1.05 -16.34
CA ALA A 78 -20.07 1.81 -17.35
C ALA A 78 -18.56 1.55 -17.30
N LEU A 79 -17.98 1.57 -16.11
CA LEU A 79 -16.55 1.28 -15.89
C LEU A 79 -16.19 -0.16 -16.28
N HIS A 80 -17.05 -1.13 -15.98
CA HIS A 80 -16.85 -2.51 -16.40
C HIS A 80 -16.84 -2.64 -17.94
N LYS A 81 -17.76 -1.97 -18.62
CA LYS A 81 -17.78 -1.94 -20.09
C LYS A 81 -16.50 -1.32 -20.65
N GLU A 82 -16.01 -0.26 -20.04
CA GLU A 82 -14.79 0.43 -20.46
C GLU A 82 -13.54 -0.43 -20.19
N LEU A 83 -13.46 -1.15 -19.05
CA LEU A 83 -12.40 -2.10 -18.77
C LEU A 83 -12.23 -3.11 -19.87
N ARG A 84 -13.34 -3.65 -20.42
CA ARG A 84 -13.32 -4.65 -21.50
C ARG A 84 -12.75 -4.14 -22.81
N LEU A 85 -12.54 -2.84 -22.98
CA LEU A 85 -11.84 -2.26 -24.13
C LEU A 85 -10.30 -2.38 -23.98
N HIS A 86 -9.80 -2.61 -22.77
CA HIS A 86 -8.38 -2.63 -22.46
C HIS A 86 -7.89 -3.99 -21.95
N PHE A 87 -8.78 -4.82 -21.42
CA PHE A 87 -8.46 -6.06 -20.73
C PHE A 87 -9.35 -7.21 -21.21
N THR A 88 -8.80 -8.42 -21.19
CA THR A 88 -9.56 -9.66 -21.41
C THR A 88 -10.53 -9.89 -20.24
N GLU A 89 -11.55 -10.74 -20.45
CA GLU A 89 -12.51 -11.10 -19.39
C GLU A 89 -11.81 -11.66 -18.15
N ARG A 90 -10.76 -12.46 -18.36
CA ARG A 90 -9.95 -13.01 -17.27
C ARG A 90 -9.23 -11.90 -16.49
N GLU A 91 -8.60 -10.98 -17.17
CA GLU A 91 -7.91 -9.85 -16.52
C GLU A 91 -8.89 -8.94 -15.76
N VAL A 92 -10.07 -8.69 -16.32
CA VAL A 92 -11.12 -7.94 -15.62
C VAL A 92 -11.54 -8.64 -14.34
N ALA A 93 -11.73 -9.97 -14.37
CA ALA A 93 -12.03 -10.76 -13.18
C ALA A 93 -10.89 -10.72 -12.15
N GLU A 94 -9.64 -10.76 -12.59
CA GLU A 94 -8.46 -10.66 -11.72
C GLU A 94 -8.35 -9.26 -11.09
N ILE A 95 -8.61 -8.19 -11.84
CA ILE A 95 -8.67 -6.81 -11.35
C ILE A 95 -9.73 -6.70 -10.25
N ALA A 96 -10.95 -7.17 -10.50
CA ALA A 96 -12.04 -7.17 -9.53
C ALA A 96 -11.65 -7.96 -8.27
N ALA A 97 -11.12 -9.16 -8.43
CA ALA A 97 -10.72 -10.02 -7.32
C ALA A 97 -9.63 -9.38 -6.45
N VAL A 98 -8.62 -8.74 -7.07
CA VAL A 98 -7.54 -8.05 -6.33
C VAL A 98 -8.09 -6.86 -5.53
N VAL A 99 -8.97 -6.05 -6.12
CA VAL A 99 -9.60 -4.91 -5.43
C VAL A 99 -10.46 -5.39 -4.26
N ILE A 100 -11.31 -6.38 -4.47
CA ILE A 100 -12.19 -6.93 -3.43
C ILE A 100 -11.37 -7.55 -2.30
N ASN A 101 -10.39 -8.39 -2.63
CA ASN A 101 -9.51 -9.01 -1.66
C ASN A 101 -8.75 -7.97 -0.84
N MET A 102 -8.24 -6.92 -1.48
CA MET A 102 -7.53 -5.84 -0.79
C MET A 102 -8.46 -5.05 0.13
N ASN A 103 -9.73 -4.83 -0.24
CA ASN A 103 -10.74 -4.24 0.62
C ASN A 103 -11.00 -5.09 1.88
N VAL A 104 -11.02 -6.41 1.75
CA VAL A 104 -11.13 -7.33 2.89
C VAL A 104 -9.92 -7.17 3.82
N TRP A 105 -8.71 -7.22 3.29
CA TRP A 105 -7.49 -7.14 4.10
C TRP A 105 -7.30 -5.78 4.78
N THR A 106 -7.55 -4.67 4.10
CA THR A 106 -7.45 -3.35 4.71
C THR A 106 -8.43 -3.18 5.87
N ARG A 107 -9.68 -3.62 5.69
CA ARG A 107 -10.70 -3.55 6.75
C ARG A 107 -10.38 -4.48 7.92
N LEU A 108 -9.86 -5.69 7.62
CA LEU A 108 -9.43 -6.61 8.67
C LEU A 108 -8.27 -6.03 9.51
N LYS A 109 -7.28 -5.42 8.87
CA LYS A 109 -6.17 -4.75 9.57
C LYS A 109 -6.63 -3.58 10.42
N LEU A 110 -7.53 -2.75 9.91
CA LEU A 110 -8.13 -1.66 10.68
C LEU A 110 -8.94 -2.19 11.88
N ALA A 111 -9.74 -3.25 11.67
CA ALA A 111 -10.53 -3.87 12.73
C ALA A 111 -9.65 -4.49 13.84
N GLN A 112 -8.47 -4.98 13.48
CA GLN A 112 -7.48 -5.52 14.43
C GLN A 112 -6.69 -4.43 15.17
N GLY A 113 -6.85 -3.16 14.80
CA GLY A 113 -6.06 -2.06 15.36
C GLY A 113 -4.56 -2.17 15.02
N ALA A 114 -4.22 -2.85 13.91
CA ALA A 114 -2.85 -3.02 13.49
C ALA A 114 -2.24 -1.69 13.06
N THR A 115 -1.30 -1.18 13.84
CA THR A 115 -0.48 -0.01 13.50
C THR A 115 0.91 -0.46 13.08
N PRO A 116 1.48 0.12 12.00
CA PRO A 116 2.84 -0.19 11.61
C PRO A 116 3.80 0.39 12.67
N SER A 117 4.76 -0.41 13.11
CA SER A 117 5.95 0.12 13.76
C SER A 117 6.91 0.56 12.66
N LEU A 118 7.36 1.81 12.70
CA LEU A 118 8.56 2.17 11.94
C LEU A 118 9.68 1.30 12.47
N ALA A 119 10.24 0.41 11.64
CA ALA A 119 11.47 -0.25 11.98
C ALA A 119 12.47 0.88 12.23
N SER A 120 12.86 1.05 13.48
CA SER A 120 13.97 1.93 13.83
C SER A 120 15.15 1.45 12.99
N SER A 121 15.64 2.28 12.09
CA SER A 121 16.98 2.15 11.55
C SER A 121 17.94 2.40 12.73
N GLY A 122 17.89 1.46 13.69
CA GLY A 122 18.68 1.52 14.90
C GLY A 122 20.10 1.15 14.58
N THR A 123 20.95 2.13 14.47
CA THR A 123 22.33 2.00 14.93
C THR A 123 22.27 1.42 16.35
N PRO A 124 22.95 0.32 16.67
CA PRO A 124 22.98 -0.17 18.05
C PRO A 124 23.65 0.90 18.90
N THR A 125 22.86 1.65 19.64
CA THR A 125 23.38 2.48 20.71
C THR A 125 23.92 1.52 21.75
N GLN A 126 25.26 1.31 21.75
CA GLN A 126 25.94 0.68 22.85
C GLN A 126 25.54 1.44 24.11
N HIS A 127 24.73 0.82 24.93
CA HIS A 127 24.55 1.21 26.31
C HIS A 127 25.91 1.04 27.01
N ARG A 128 26.69 2.11 26.98
CA ARG A 128 27.84 2.26 27.84
C ARG A 128 27.29 2.43 29.24
N SER A 129 27.26 1.33 29.99
CA SER A 129 26.99 1.33 31.43
C SER A 129 27.99 2.25 32.10
N LEU A 130 27.53 3.43 32.51
CA LEU A 130 28.22 4.26 33.48
C LEU A 130 28.04 3.59 34.84
N VAL A 131 28.84 2.57 35.12
CA VAL A 131 29.09 2.16 36.49
C VAL A 131 30.01 3.21 37.06
N SER A 132 29.48 4.02 37.93
CA SER A 132 30.19 5.00 38.71
C SER A 132 31.21 4.33 39.62
N ASP A 133 32.51 4.56 39.35
CA ASP A 133 33.59 4.29 40.26
C ASP A 133 33.57 5.33 41.41
N ALA A 134 32.68 5.15 42.35
CA ALA A 134 32.62 5.94 43.56
C ALA A 134 32.35 5.03 44.76
N ASP A 135 33.18 4.05 44.99
CA ASP A 135 33.35 3.48 46.33
C ASP A 135 34.66 2.68 46.46
N ARG A 136 35.82 3.35 46.43
CA ARG A 136 37.08 2.79 46.88
C ARG A 136 37.88 3.85 47.63
N SER A 137 37.39 4.24 48.80
CA SER A 137 38.24 4.90 49.76
C SER A 137 37.66 4.83 51.16
N ARG A 138 37.72 3.69 51.79
CA ARG A 138 37.81 3.61 53.27
C ARG A 138 38.61 2.31 53.61
N GLY A 139 39.90 2.54 53.85
CA GLY A 139 40.77 1.54 54.46
C GLY A 139 40.53 1.49 55.96
N PRO A 140 41.01 0.40 56.62
CA PRO A 140 40.71 0.08 58.02
C PRO A 140 41.60 0.88 58.97
N GLN A 141 40.99 1.32 60.08
CA GLN A 141 41.71 1.45 61.36
C GLN A 141 41.01 0.57 62.38
#